data_455aa3d3d913fd71ea532e99a09722ed
#
_entry.id   455aa3d3d913fd71ea532e99a09722ed
#
_cell.length_a   1.000
_cell.length_b   1.000
_cell.length_c   1.000
_cell.angle_alpha   90.00
_cell.angle_beta   90.00
_cell.angle_gamma   90.00
#
_symmetry.space_group_name_H-M   'P 1'
#
loop_
_entity.id
_entity.type
_entity.pdbx_description
1 polymer ?
#
loop_
_entity_poly.entity_id
_entity_poly.type
_entity_poly.pdbx_seq_one_letter_code
_entity_poly.pdbx_strand_id
1 'polypeptide(L)'
;FDATAKPSMTHDELKSIEGGLLLISATNIDGLVTKLKNLSFEGPSFDEDPCGRRLSKELYDASQFSTSDSHRMALVATSWAEFDKRVGLAIKALDDKAKWGFLQSQGVLVTDEPALPNDAKIAHMYPGQGSQYVGMTFDLFKRYTAVQKVWEKSDQTMVDVLDGETLSSFVLRNNLTKEELVESEHKLKPTEHTQPAILTADL
;
A
#
# COMPACT_ATOMS: atom_id res chain seq x y z
N PHE A 1 1.93 -18.82 10.61
CA PHE A 1 1.50 -18.09 9.41
C PHE A 1 1.69 -19.01 8.21
N ASP A 2 0.63 -19.44 7.58
CA ASP A 2 0.75 -20.25 6.36
C ASP A 2 1.11 -19.27 5.21
N ALA A 3 2.40 -19.21 4.90
CA ALA A 3 2.94 -18.32 3.87
C ALA A 3 2.52 -18.73 2.44
N THR A 4 1.80 -19.83 2.29
CA THR A 4 1.25 -20.29 1.01
C THR A 4 -0.23 -19.89 0.85
N ALA A 5 -0.89 -19.48 1.93
CA ALA A 5 -2.26 -19.01 1.87
C ALA A 5 -2.28 -17.57 1.29
N LYS A 6 -2.92 -17.39 0.14
CA LYS A 6 -3.28 -16.06 -0.32
C LYS A 6 -4.14 -15.39 0.77
N PRO A 7 -3.93 -14.09 1.07
CA PRO A 7 -4.82 -13.38 1.97
C PRO A 7 -6.26 -13.59 1.49
N SER A 8 -7.14 -13.96 2.41
CA SER A 8 -8.56 -14.21 2.09
C SER A 8 -9.31 -12.88 1.94
N MET A 9 -8.98 -12.13 0.91
CA MET A 9 -9.77 -10.94 0.55
C MET A 9 -11.01 -11.37 -0.24
N THR A 10 -12.13 -10.81 0.11
CA THR A 10 -13.37 -11.01 -0.63
C THR A 10 -13.29 -10.32 -1.99
N HIS A 11 -14.11 -10.79 -2.94
CA HIS A 11 -14.18 -10.20 -4.28
C HIS A 11 -14.56 -8.70 -4.26
N ASP A 12 -15.39 -8.29 -3.31
CA ASP A 12 -15.82 -6.89 -3.19
C ASP A 12 -14.73 -6.02 -2.53
N GLU A 13 -13.95 -6.57 -1.60
CA GLU A 13 -12.77 -5.89 -1.05
C GLU A 13 -11.71 -5.64 -2.12
N LEU A 14 -11.44 -6.60 -2.99
CA LEU A 14 -10.51 -6.43 -4.12
C LEU A 14 -10.97 -5.35 -5.10
N LYS A 15 -12.27 -5.24 -5.37
CA LYS A 15 -12.82 -4.19 -6.25
C LYS A 15 -12.73 -2.78 -5.65
N SER A 16 -12.59 -2.65 -4.34
CA SER A 16 -12.46 -1.36 -3.67
C SER A 16 -11.02 -0.81 -3.68
N ILE A 17 -10.04 -1.63 -4.06
CA ILE A 17 -8.62 -1.25 -4.09
C ILE A 17 -8.29 -0.58 -5.43
N GLU A 18 -7.82 0.65 -5.38
CA GLU A 18 -7.25 1.34 -6.53
C GLU A 18 -5.82 0.84 -6.76
N GLY A 19 -5.58 0.27 -7.95
CA GLY A 19 -4.31 -0.39 -8.27
C GLY A 19 -4.25 -1.85 -7.83
N GLY A 20 -3.15 -2.51 -8.11
CA GLY A 20 -2.95 -3.92 -7.85
C GLY A 20 -1.52 -4.31 -7.48
N LEU A 21 -1.40 -5.48 -6.89
CA LEU A 21 -0.15 -6.10 -6.48
C LEU A 21 -0.03 -7.47 -7.15
N LEU A 22 1.00 -7.66 -7.97
CA LEU A 22 1.40 -8.95 -8.49
C LEU A 22 2.53 -9.54 -7.65
N LEU A 23 2.36 -10.77 -7.18
CA LEU A 23 3.39 -11.53 -6.49
C LEU A 23 3.76 -12.76 -7.31
N ILE A 24 5.01 -12.86 -7.73
CA ILE A 24 5.53 -14.04 -8.41
C ILE A 24 6.85 -14.49 -7.80
N SER A 25 7.11 -15.80 -7.88
CA SER A 25 8.38 -16.38 -7.46
C SER A 25 8.81 -17.47 -8.42
N ALA A 26 10.10 -17.78 -8.44
CA ALA A 26 10.68 -18.85 -9.24
C ALA A 26 11.99 -19.33 -8.58
N THR A 27 12.49 -20.45 -9.04
CA THR A 27 13.78 -21.00 -8.59
C THR A 27 14.99 -20.22 -9.13
N ASN A 28 14.79 -19.40 -10.16
CA ASN A 28 15.83 -18.56 -10.76
C ASN A 28 15.23 -17.36 -11.52
N ILE A 29 16.08 -16.46 -11.98
CA ILE A 29 15.67 -15.24 -12.73
C ILE A 29 14.96 -15.59 -14.05
N ASP A 30 15.44 -16.59 -14.79
CA ASP A 30 14.82 -17.00 -16.07
C ASP A 30 13.38 -17.47 -15.86
N GLY A 31 13.11 -18.15 -14.73
CA GLY A 31 11.78 -18.54 -14.32
C GLY A 31 10.86 -17.34 -14.04
N LEU A 32 11.37 -16.29 -13.38
CA LEU A 32 10.63 -15.04 -13.18
C LEU A 32 10.31 -14.37 -14.52
N VAL A 33 11.32 -14.23 -15.39
CA VAL A 33 11.15 -13.63 -16.74
C VAL A 33 10.15 -14.43 -17.57
N THR A 34 10.20 -15.76 -17.49
CA THR A 34 9.27 -16.63 -18.21
C THR A 34 7.83 -16.43 -17.69
N LYS A 35 7.64 -16.37 -16.38
CA LYS A 35 6.32 -16.09 -15.79
C LYS A 35 5.79 -14.72 -16.21
N LEU A 36 6.63 -13.68 -16.21
CA LEU A 36 6.24 -12.34 -16.65
C LEU A 36 5.83 -12.30 -18.13
N LYS A 37 6.57 -12.99 -19.01
CA LYS A 37 6.26 -13.06 -20.45
C LYS A 37 4.98 -13.83 -20.75
N ASN A 38 4.61 -14.77 -19.88
CA ASN A 38 3.41 -15.60 -20.03
C ASN A 38 2.17 -14.98 -19.35
N LEU A 39 2.31 -13.83 -18.70
CA LEU A 39 1.15 -13.11 -18.20
C LEU A 39 0.30 -12.66 -19.40
N SER A 40 -0.93 -13.09 -19.43
CA SER A 40 -1.94 -12.64 -20.38
C SER A 40 -3.18 -12.25 -19.61
N PHE A 41 -3.64 -11.04 -19.85
CA PHE A 41 -4.88 -10.54 -19.28
C PHE A 41 -5.81 -10.17 -20.43
N GLU A 42 -7.03 -10.66 -20.39
CA GLU A 42 -8.11 -10.11 -21.20
C GLU A 42 -8.56 -8.79 -20.56
N GLY A 43 -7.61 -7.85 -20.48
CA GLY A 43 -7.83 -6.58 -19.78
C GLY A 43 -8.77 -5.67 -20.55
N PRO A 44 -9.57 -4.87 -19.86
CA PRO A 44 -10.25 -3.74 -20.46
C PRO A 44 -9.23 -2.73 -20.98
N SER A 45 -9.65 -1.93 -21.95
CA SER A 45 -8.85 -0.77 -22.34
C SER A 45 -8.70 0.17 -21.13
N PHE A 46 -7.69 1.03 -21.15
CA PHE A 46 -7.48 2.06 -20.11
C PHE A 46 -8.76 2.87 -19.84
N ASP A 47 -9.56 3.13 -20.89
CA ASP A 47 -10.81 3.89 -20.79
C ASP A 47 -11.91 3.16 -20.00
N GLU A 48 -11.84 1.82 -19.91
CA GLU A 48 -12.83 0.99 -19.22
C GLU A 48 -12.49 0.74 -17.74
N ASP A 49 -11.21 0.92 -17.33
CA ASP A 49 -10.76 0.75 -15.94
C ASP A 49 -9.76 1.85 -15.52
N PRO A 50 -10.16 3.12 -15.56
CA PRO A 50 -9.25 4.25 -15.26
C PRO A 50 -8.72 4.24 -13.81
N CYS A 51 -9.43 3.58 -12.89
CA CYS A 51 -9.04 3.48 -11.48
C CYS A 51 -8.26 2.20 -11.15
N GLY A 52 -8.04 1.29 -12.13
CA GLY A 52 -7.32 0.04 -11.91
C GLY A 52 -8.00 -0.95 -10.95
N ARG A 53 -9.32 -0.84 -10.75
CA ARG A 53 -10.06 -1.74 -9.83
C ARG A 53 -10.08 -3.19 -10.31
N ARG A 54 -10.23 -3.36 -11.62
CA ARG A 54 -10.15 -4.68 -12.25
C ARG A 54 -8.72 -5.19 -12.23
N LEU A 55 -7.74 -4.29 -12.40
CA LEU A 55 -6.32 -4.60 -12.29
C LEU A 55 -5.99 -5.28 -10.96
N SER A 56 -6.49 -4.77 -9.84
CA SER A 56 -6.26 -5.36 -8.52
C SER A 56 -6.65 -6.83 -8.47
N LYS A 57 -7.86 -7.17 -8.97
CA LYS A 57 -8.35 -8.54 -9.02
C LYS A 57 -7.51 -9.42 -9.95
N GLU A 58 -7.26 -8.96 -11.16
CA GLU A 58 -6.52 -9.72 -12.17
C GLU A 58 -5.09 -10.02 -11.70
N LEU A 59 -4.39 -9.06 -11.10
CA LEU A 59 -3.05 -9.26 -10.55
C LEU A 59 -3.05 -10.21 -9.33
N TYR A 60 -4.08 -10.10 -8.47
CA TYR A 60 -4.25 -11.04 -7.37
C TYR A 60 -4.43 -12.48 -7.87
N ASP A 61 -5.31 -12.69 -8.85
CA ASP A 61 -5.60 -14.01 -9.41
C ASP A 61 -4.37 -14.59 -10.15
N ALA A 62 -3.61 -13.75 -10.86
CA ALA A 62 -2.40 -14.12 -11.57
C ALA A 62 -1.19 -14.37 -10.66
N SER A 63 -1.25 -13.98 -9.40
CA SER A 63 -0.14 -14.14 -8.47
C SER A 63 0.19 -15.61 -8.20
N GLN A 64 1.46 -15.98 -8.44
CA GLN A 64 2.02 -17.31 -8.21
C GLN A 64 3.27 -17.18 -7.34
N PHE A 65 3.11 -17.34 -6.04
CA PHE A 65 4.15 -17.08 -5.06
C PHE A 65 4.38 -18.27 -4.13
N SER A 66 5.65 -18.60 -3.93
CA SER A 66 6.09 -19.58 -2.93
C SER A 66 7.30 -19.03 -2.17
N THR A 67 7.29 -19.21 -0.85
CA THR A 67 8.42 -18.86 0.01
C THR A 67 9.60 -19.82 -0.15
N SER A 68 9.39 -20.99 -0.73
CA SER A 68 10.43 -21.96 -1.04
C SER A 68 11.25 -21.61 -2.28
N ASP A 69 10.74 -20.73 -3.14
CA ASP A 69 11.47 -20.26 -4.30
C ASP A 69 12.56 -19.28 -3.90
N SER A 70 13.74 -19.41 -4.55
CA SER A 70 14.90 -18.57 -4.23
C SER A 70 14.78 -17.13 -4.74
N HIS A 71 13.99 -16.90 -5.80
CA HIS A 71 13.79 -15.58 -6.38
C HIS A 71 12.33 -15.18 -6.27
N ARG A 72 12.08 -13.99 -5.72
CA ARG A 72 10.72 -13.47 -5.50
C ARG A 72 10.63 -12.04 -6.00
N MET A 73 9.48 -11.73 -6.57
CA MET A 73 9.20 -10.39 -7.08
C MET A 73 7.80 -9.94 -6.67
N ALA A 74 7.70 -8.67 -6.28
CA ALA A 74 6.46 -7.95 -6.11
C ALA A 74 6.42 -6.77 -7.09
N LEU A 75 5.31 -6.60 -7.80
CA LEU A 75 5.07 -5.48 -8.70
C LEU A 75 3.77 -4.80 -8.29
N VAL A 76 3.85 -3.52 -8.01
CA VAL A 76 2.68 -2.68 -7.70
C VAL A 76 2.34 -1.86 -8.95
N ALA A 77 1.06 -1.66 -9.25
CA ALA A 77 0.63 -0.76 -10.33
C ALA A 77 -0.74 -0.17 -10.01
N THR A 78 -0.96 1.09 -10.38
CA THR A 78 -2.24 1.81 -10.20
C THR A 78 -3.07 1.86 -11.49
N SER A 79 -2.50 1.46 -12.61
CA SER A 79 -3.15 1.37 -13.92
C SER A 79 -2.55 0.29 -14.79
N TRP A 80 -3.28 -0.15 -15.82
CA TRP A 80 -2.79 -1.11 -16.82
C TRP A 80 -1.56 -0.59 -17.56
N ALA A 81 -1.54 0.69 -17.95
CA ALA A 81 -0.39 1.31 -18.61
C ALA A 81 0.87 1.30 -17.74
N GLU A 82 0.70 1.53 -16.45
CA GLU A 82 1.79 1.47 -15.47
C GLU A 82 2.25 0.02 -15.27
N PHE A 83 1.34 -0.92 -15.20
CA PHE A 83 1.63 -2.34 -15.13
C PHE A 83 2.49 -2.80 -16.31
N ASP A 84 2.05 -2.54 -17.54
CA ASP A 84 2.78 -2.92 -18.77
C ASP A 84 4.18 -2.30 -18.82
N LYS A 85 4.30 -1.02 -18.43
CA LYS A 85 5.58 -0.34 -18.33
C LYS A 85 6.51 -1.05 -17.33
N ARG A 86 6.01 -1.40 -16.14
CA ARG A 86 6.80 -2.04 -15.07
C ARG A 86 7.19 -3.46 -15.42
N VAL A 87 6.30 -4.23 -16.04
CA VAL A 87 6.61 -5.56 -16.58
C VAL A 87 7.71 -5.48 -17.65
N GLY A 88 7.59 -4.53 -18.58
CA GLY A 88 8.62 -4.32 -19.61
C GLY A 88 9.98 -3.91 -19.04
N LEU A 89 10.01 -3.10 -17.96
CA LEU A 89 11.24 -2.76 -17.25
C LEU A 89 11.83 -3.99 -16.52
N ALA A 90 10.99 -4.75 -15.83
CA ALA A 90 11.41 -5.96 -15.15
C ALA A 90 12.05 -6.96 -16.11
N ILE A 91 11.41 -7.28 -17.22
CA ILE A 91 11.94 -8.22 -18.23
C ILE A 91 13.32 -7.80 -18.75
N LYS A 92 13.60 -6.50 -18.87
CA LYS A 92 14.86 -5.95 -19.38
C LYS A 92 15.98 -5.84 -18.35
N ALA A 93 15.66 -5.89 -17.07
CA ALA A 93 16.61 -5.54 -16.02
C ALA A 93 16.76 -6.58 -14.90
N LEU A 94 15.91 -7.62 -14.88
CA LEU A 94 15.94 -8.65 -13.83
C LEU A 94 17.25 -9.44 -13.77
N ASP A 95 17.90 -9.66 -14.92
CA ASP A 95 19.16 -10.38 -15.06
C ASP A 95 20.37 -9.62 -14.48
N ASP A 96 20.23 -8.32 -14.29
CA ASP A 96 21.28 -7.44 -13.75
C ASP A 96 20.93 -6.99 -12.33
N LYS A 97 21.49 -7.67 -11.33
CA LYS A 97 21.24 -7.37 -9.91
C LYS A 97 21.57 -5.91 -9.53
N ALA A 98 22.51 -5.27 -10.23
CA ALA A 98 22.83 -3.86 -9.99
C ALA A 98 21.67 -2.91 -10.33
N LYS A 99 20.73 -3.36 -11.16
CA LYS A 99 19.53 -2.60 -11.55
C LYS A 99 18.34 -2.82 -10.62
N TRP A 100 18.41 -3.73 -9.64
CA TRP A 100 17.28 -4.00 -8.76
C TRP A 100 16.88 -2.80 -7.90
N GLY A 101 17.86 -1.98 -7.45
CA GLY A 101 17.57 -0.71 -6.79
C GLY A 101 16.79 0.27 -7.66
N PHE A 102 17.10 0.34 -8.96
CA PHE A 102 16.32 1.11 -9.92
C PHE A 102 14.92 0.52 -10.11
N LEU A 103 14.78 -0.80 -10.27
CA LEU A 103 13.48 -1.46 -10.36
C LEU A 103 12.62 -1.16 -9.12
N GLN A 104 13.20 -1.20 -7.93
CA GLN A 104 12.52 -0.87 -6.68
C GLN A 104 11.95 0.56 -6.70
N SER A 105 12.72 1.54 -7.16
CA SER A 105 12.22 2.92 -7.31
C SER A 105 11.08 3.07 -8.32
N GLN A 106 10.92 2.08 -9.21
CA GLN A 106 9.82 2.02 -10.18
C GLN A 106 8.65 1.12 -9.72
N GLY A 107 8.62 0.68 -8.46
CA GLY A 107 7.55 -0.16 -7.92
C GLY A 107 7.66 -1.64 -8.29
N VAL A 108 8.86 -2.11 -8.64
CA VAL A 108 9.17 -3.53 -8.86
C VAL A 108 10.22 -3.97 -7.85
N LEU A 109 9.80 -4.68 -6.81
CA LEU A 109 10.68 -5.19 -5.78
C LEU A 109 11.13 -6.61 -6.15
N VAL A 110 12.42 -6.84 -6.10
CA VAL A 110 13.03 -8.16 -6.42
C VAL A 110 13.96 -8.56 -5.28
N THR A 111 13.95 -9.83 -4.91
CA THR A 111 14.88 -10.39 -3.94
C THR A 111 15.27 -11.81 -4.28
N ASP A 112 16.52 -12.16 -3.98
CA ASP A 112 17.06 -13.52 -3.95
C ASP A 112 17.49 -13.91 -2.51
N GLU A 113 17.20 -13.07 -1.53
CA GLU A 113 17.46 -13.35 -0.12
C GLU A 113 16.58 -14.52 0.36
N PRO A 114 17.04 -15.32 1.31
CA PRO A 114 16.20 -16.36 1.91
C PRO A 114 14.90 -15.79 2.48
N ALA A 115 13.83 -16.58 2.44
CA ALA A 115 12.61 -16.22 3.16
C ALA A 115 12.91 -16.15 4.67
N LEU A 116 12.25 -15.24 5.36
CA LEU A 116 12.34 -15.19 6.81
C LEU A 116 11.88 -16.51 7.41
N PRO A 117 12.57 -17.03 8.44
CA PRO A 117 12.14 -18.25 9.14
C PRO A 117 10.76 -18.04 9.78
N ASN A 118 10.02 -19.13 9.98
CA ASN A 118 8.66 -19.08 10.51
C ASN A 118 8.58 -18.50 11.94
N ASP A 119 9.68 -18.52 12.68
CA ASP A 119 9.83 -17.95 14.03
C ASP A 119 10.44 -16.55 14.03
N ALA A 120 10.61 -15.93 12.86
CA ALA A 120 11.09 -14.56 12.75
C ALA A 120 10.16 -13.61 13.52
N LYS A 121 10.77 -12.74 14.31
CA LYS A 121 10.05 -11.71 15.05
C LYS A 121 9.82 -10.48 14.18
N ILE A 122 8.62 -9.94 14.26
CA ILE A 122 8.25 -8.68 13.61
C ILE A 122 8.40 -7.57 14.63
N ALA A 123 9.18 -6.53 14.30
CA ALA A 123 9.23 -5.30 15.07
C ALA A 123 8.29 -4.27 14.44
N HIS A 124 7.30 -3.81 15.19
CA HIS A 124 6.47 -2.68 14.80
C HIS A 124 7.16 -1.39 15.23
N MET A 125 7.38 -0.49 14.28
CA MET A 125 7.96 0.83 14.53
C MET A 125 6.89 1.88 14.30
N TYR A 126 6.67 2.72 15.30
CA TYR A 126 5.69 3.80 15.24
C TYR A 126 6.40 5.14 15.12
N PRO A 127 5.94 6.05 14.26
CA PRO A 127 6.55 7.36 14.12
C PRO A 127 6.27 8.21 15.35
N GLY A 128 7.14 9.19 15.59
CA GLY A 128 6.98 10.17 16.67
C GLY A 128 6.50 11.52 16.17
N GLN A 129 6.44 12.47 17.11
CA GLN A 129 6.11 13.87 16.82
C GLN A 129 7.05 14.45 15.75
N GLY A 130 6.48 15.10 14.74
CA GLY A 130 7.17 15.61 13.55
C GLY A 130 6.83 14.83 12.26
N SER A 131 6.21 13.65 12.39
CA SER A 131 5.78 12.85 11.23
C SER A 131 4.31 13.05 10.86
N GLN A 132 3.56 13.85 11.61
CA GLN A 132 2.16 14.13 11.33
C GLN A 132 1.99 14.95 10.04
N TYR A 133 0.91 14.69 9.33
CA TYR A 133 0.48 15.48 8.17
C TYR A 133 -1.04 15.42 8.03
N VAL A 134 -1.60 16.45 7.41
CA VAL A 134 -3.04 16.51 7.12
C VAL A 134 -3.40 15.46 6.07
N GLY A 135 -4.44 14.69 6.32
CA GLY A 135 -4.84 13.55 5.48
C GLY A 135 -4.18 12.22 5.86
N MET A 136 -3.33 12.17 6.89
CA MET A 136 -2.79 10.88 7.36
C MET A 136 -3.92 9.93 7.74
N THR A 137 -3.82 8.68 7.31
CA THR A 137 -4.84 7.62 7.46
C THR A 137 -6.21 7.87 6.78
N PHE A 138 -6.41 8.97 6.04
CA PHE A 138 -7.69 9.29 5.40
C PHE A 138 -8.20 8.16 4.49
N ASP A 139 -7.34 7.56 3.68
CA ASP A 139 -7.73 6.47 2.79
C ASP A 139 -8.04 5.18 3.57
N LEU A 140 -7.35 4.93 4.68
CA LEU A 140 -7.66 3.82 5.58
C LEU A 140 -9.01 4.06 6.28
N PHE A 141 -9.26 5.28 6.76
CA PHE A 141 -10.53 5.67 7.37
C PHE A 141 -11.72 5.46 6.41
N LYS A 142 -11.58 5.86 5.15
CA LYS A 142 -12.63 5.64 4.14
C LYS A 142 -12.93 4.17 3.89
N ARG A 143 -11.93 3.31 4.07
CA ARG A 143 -11.96 1.91 3.63
C ARG A 143 -12.28 0.92 4.74
N TYR A 144 -11.80 1.18 5.96
CA TYR A 144 -11.84 0.21 7.05
C TYR A 144 -12.65 0.71 8.25
N THR A 145 -13.72 -0.03 8.59
CA THR A 145 -14.56 0.27 9.76
C THR A 145 -13.77 0.22 11.07
N ALA A 146 -12.73 -0.60 11.16
CA ALA A 146 -11.86 -0.63 12.33
C ALA A 146 -11.18 0.73 12.56
N VAL A 147 -10.64 1.33 11.49
CA VAL A 147 -10.00 2.65 11.53
C VAL A 147 -11.02 3.75 11.86
N GLN A 148 -12.23 3.68 11.29
CA GLN A 148 -13.32 4.61 11.63
C GLN A 148 -13.63 4.62 13.12
N LYS A 149 -13.76 3.43 13.73
CA LYS A 149 -14.02 3.29 15.17
C LYS A 149 -12.90 3.85 16.05
N VAL A 150 -11.65 3.70 15.64
CA VAL A 150 -10.51 4.28 16.37
C VAL A 150 -10.58 5.80 16.34
N TRP A 151 -10.80 6.41 15.18
CA TRP A 151 -10.93 7.86 15.05
C TRP A 151 -12.16 8.41 15.81
N GLU A 152 -13.32 7.75 15.70
CA GLU A 152 -14.53 8.12 16.44
C GLU A 152 -14.30 8.12 17.96
N LYS A 153 -13.61 7.09 18.47
CA LYS A 153 -13.26 7.00 19.89
C LYS A 153 -12.28 8.09 20.31
N SER A 154 -11.30 8.39 19.49
CA SER A 154 -10.34 9.46 19.75
C SER A 154 -11.02 10.83 19.76
N ASP A 155 -11.92 11.10 18.83
CA ASP A 155 -12.71 12.33 18.78
C ASP A 155 -13.54 12.50 20.06
N GLN A 156 -14.27 11.44 20.48
CA GLN A 156 -15.05 11.45 21.72
C GLN A 156 -14.20 11.70 22.96
N THR A 157 -12.96 11.18 22.96
CA THR A 157 -12.06 11.32 24.12
C THR A 157 -11.43 12.72 24.18
N MET A 158 -11.16 13.32 23.02
CA MET A 158 -10.40 14.55 22.91
C MET A 158 -11.26 15.82 22.81
N VAL A 159 -12.56 15.70 22.54
CA VAL A 159 -13.44 16.84 22.28
C VAL A 159 -13.44 17.90 23.38
N ASP A 160 -13.39 17.48 24.65
CA ASP A 160 -13.36 18.41 25.80
C ASP A 160 -11.98 19.09 25.95
N VAL A 161 -10.92 18.43 25.49
CA VAL A 161 -9.54 18.96 25.52
C VAL A 161 -9.29 19.93 24.36
N LEU A 162 -10.02 19.75 23.27
CA LEU A 162 -9.90 20.52 22.03
C LEU A 162 -11.01 21.60 21.89
N ASP A 163 -11.55 22.07 23.01
CA ASP A 163 -12.56 23.14 23.04
C ASP A 163 -13.80 22.86 22.16
N GLY A 164 -14.20 21.58 22.06
CA GLY A 164 -15.34 21.14 21.27
C GLY A 164 -15.00 20.76 19.83
N GLU A 165 -13.76 20.91 19.38
CA GLU A 165 -13.31 20.40 18.08
C GLU A 165 -12.95 18.90 18.15
N THR A 166 -12.99 18.20 17.00
CA THR A 166 -12.55 16.82 16.90
C THR A 166 -11.22 16.71 16.17
N LEU A 167 -10.40 15.72 16.53
CA LEU A 167 -9.14 15.45 15.84
C LEU A 167 -9.35 15.18 14.35
N SER A 168 -10.37 14.42 14.01
CA SER A 168 -10.73 14.09 12.63
C SER A 168 -11.05 15.32 11.79
N SER A 169 -11.59 16.39 12.38
CA SER A 169 -12.01 17.60 11.65
C SER A 169 -10.87 18.36 10.97
N PHE A 170 -9.65 18.26 11.49
CA PHE A 170 -8.48 18.92 10.92
C PHE A 170 -7.39 17.95 10.44
N VAL A 171 -7.46 16.66 10.82
CA VAL A 171 -6.51 15.64 10.35
C VAL A 171 -7.04 14.89 9.14
N LEU A 172 -8.28 14.35 9.20
CA LEU A 172 -8.86 13.54 8.13
C LEU A 172 -9.46 14.41 7.01
N ARG A 173 -8.64 15.26 6.42
CA ARG A 173 -9.06 16.17 5.35
C ARG A 173 -8.41 15.82 4.02
N ASN A 174 -9.14 16.02 2.92
CA ASN A 174 -8.68 15.77 1.57
C ASN A 174 -9.22 16.86 0.61
N ASN A 175 -8.59 17.03 -0.55
CA ASN A 175 -8.96 17.99 -1.59
C ASN A 175 -9.04 19.44 -1.09
N LEU A 176 -8.11 19.83 -0.22
CA LEU A 176 -8.03 21.16 0.35
C LEU A 176 -7.45 22.19 -0.63
N THR A 177 -7.92 23.42 -0.54
CA THR A 177 -7.21 24.57 -1.09
C THR A 177 -5.87 24.78 -0.35
N LYS A 178 -5.00 25.60 -0.90
CA LYS A 178 -3.71 25.91 -0.24
C LYS A 178 -3.91 26.57 1.11
N GLU A 179 -4.88 27.47 1.21
CA GLU A 179 -5.23 28.19 2.42
C GLU A 179 -5.76 27.25 3.50
N GLU A 180 -6.69 26.36 3.17
CA GLU A 180 -7.24 25.35 4.07
C GLU A 180 -6.18 24.36 4.54
N LEU A 181 -5.24 23.96 3.66
CA LEU A 181 -4.13 23.08 4.03
C LEU A 181 -3.24 23.76 5.07
N VAL A 182 -2.82 25.00 4.83
CA VAL A 182 -1.99 25.77 5.77
C VAL A 182 -2.68 25.93 7.13
N GLU A 183 -3.99 26.20 7.14
CA GLU A 183 -4.76 26.31 8.38
C GLU A 183 -4.77 24.96 9.15
N SER A 184 -5.05 23.86 8.45
CA SER A 184 -5.08 22.53 9.06
C SER A 184 -3.69 22.09 9.56
N GLU A 185 -2.64 22.37 8.79
CA GLU A 185 -1.26 22.11 9.23
C GLU A 185 -0.89 22.96 10.46
N HIS A 186 -1.34 24.21 10.52
CA HIS A 186 -1.09 25.06 11.68
C HIS A 186 -1.82 24.53 12.92
N LYS A 187 -3.07 24.08 12.77
CA LYS A 187 -3.82 23.41 13.86
C LYS A 187 -3.16 22.11 14.33
N LEU A 188 -2.52 21.37 13.43
CA LEU A 188 -1.88 20.11 13.76
C LEU A 188 -0.49 20.24 14.39
N LYS A 189 0.11 21.45 14.43
CA LYS A 189 1.45 21.67 15.01
C LYS A 189 1.55 21.60 16.53
N PRO A 190 0.60 22.17 17.31
CA PRO A 190 0.67 22.13 18.77
C PRO A 190 0.74 20.69 19.30
N THR A 191 1.51 20.47 20.36
CA THR A 191 1.75 19.13 20.92
C THR A 191 0.47 18.46 21.37
N GLU A 192 -0.46 19.22 21.94
CA GLU A 192 -1.80 18.78 22.38
C GLU A 192 -2.68 18.26 21.23
N HIS A 193 -2.41 18.64 19.99
CA HIS A 193 -3.07 18.13 18.79
C HIS A 193 -2.25 17.02 18.10
N THR A 194 -0.93 17.23 18.00
CA THR A 194 -0.02 16.30 17.30
C THR A 194 0.04 14.93 17.95
N GLN A 195 0.24 14.89 19.27
CA GLN A 195 0.42 13.61 19.97
C GLN A 195 -0.81 12.70 19.89
N PRO A 196 -2.04 13.18 20.23
CA PRO A 196 -3.22 12.34 20.10
C PRO A 196 -3.51 11.97 18.65
N ALA A 197 -3.21 12.84 17.67
CA ALA A 197 -3.42 12.53 16.26
C ALA A 197 -2.49 11.40 15.76
N ILE A 198 -1.19 11.45 16.13
CA ILE A 198 -0.22 10.38 15.79
C ILE A 198 -0.63 9.08 16.50
N LEU A 199 -0.91 9.14 17.82
CA LEU A 199 -1.32 7.95 18.57
C LEU A 199 -2.57 7.28 17.97
N THR A 200 -3.54 8.10 17.51
CA THR A 200 -4.74 7.59 16.83
C THR A 200 -4.41 6.93 15.49
N ALA A 201 -3.45 7.48 14.75
CA ALA A 201 -3.00 6.92 13.48
C ALA A 201 -2.21 5.61 13.63
N ASP A 202 -1.56 5.41 14.78
CA ASP A 202 -0.73 4.25 15.08
C ASP A 202 -1.53 3.05 15.61
N LEU A 203 -2.78 3.27 16.06
CA LEU A 203 -3.69 2.24 16.58
C LEU A 203 -4.46 1.51 15.47
#